data_474fbcf766491aab3db366ec21995ec3
#
_entry.id   474fbcf766491aab3db366ec21995ec3
#
_cell.length_a   1.000
_cell.length_b   1.000
_cell.length_c   1.000
_cell.angle_alpha   90.00
_cell.angle_beta   90.00
_cell.angle_gamma   90.00
#
_symmetry.space_group_name_H-M   'P 1'
#
loop_
_entity.id
_entity.type
_entity.pdbx_description
1 polymer ?
#
loop_
_entity_poly.entity_id
_entity_poly.type
_entity_poly.pdbx_seq_one_letter_code
_entity_poly.pdbx_strand_id
1 'polypeptide(L)'
;EPFAGKTVKAVVAPDFKGTRKQIDKMCAEVEVISGQKAYWFKMDENGELAGGIAKFLQEKKDAVIEALGLKNGDFVALSAGTLGAAQKTAGVIRKVVGTSFDGYMKKECYEFCWVVDFPMYEIGEESGELEFCHNPFSMPQGGVEALENQDPLEILAYQYDLVCNGIELSSGAVRNHDPEIMVKAFELVG
;
A
#
# COMPACT_ATOMS: atom_id res chain seq x y z
N GLU A 1 -18.98 13.02 5.97
CA GLU A 1 -17.52 13.18 6.11
C GLU A 1 -16.81 12.17 5.20
N PRO A 2 -15.83 12.59 4.39
CA PRO A 2 -15.24 11.69 3.38
C PRO A 2 -14.44 10.53 3.96
N PHE A 3 -14.08 10.56 5.25
CA PHE A 3 -13.24 9.57 5.92
C PHE A 3 -13.97 8.70 6.95
N ALA A 4 -15.23 9.02 7.26
CA ALA A 4 -15.99 8.28 8.28
C ALA A 4 -16.15 6.80 7.89
N GLY A 5 -15.74 5.89 8.78
CA GLY A 5 -15.83 4.44 8.57
C GLY A 5 -14.88 3.87 7.51
N LYS A 6 -13.89 4.65 7.05
CA LYS A 6 -12.93 4.23 6.03
C LYS A 6 -11.52 4.13 6.59
N THR A 7 -10.73 3.24 6.00
CA THR A 7 -9.28 3.26 6.18
C THR A 7 -8.70 4.46 5.44
N VAL A 8 -7.83 5.21 6.13
CA VAL A 8 -7.09 6.33 5.54
C VAL A 8 -5.60 5.97 5.52
N LYS A 9 -4.96 6.15 4.37
CA LYS A 9 -3.51 6.03 4.21
C LYS A 9 -2.93 7.37 3.79
N ALA A 10 -1.76 7.70 4.34
CA ALA A 10 -1.05 8.95 4.08
C ALA A 10 0.28 8.71 3.37
N VAL A 11 0.62 9.58 2.45
CA VAL A 11 1.94 9.70 1.84
C VAL A 11 2.47 11.08 2.17
N VAL A 12 3.58 11.14 2.92
CA VAL A 12 4.25 12.38 3.31
C VAL A 12 5.40 12.65 2.36
N ALA A 13 5.40 13.85 1.78
CA ALA A 13 6.48 14.36 0.94
C ALA A 13 7.17 15.53 1.69
N PRO A 14 8.36 15.29 2.28
CA PRO A 14 9.06 16.29 3.08
C PRO A 14 9.59 17.43 2.20
N ASP A 15 9.68 18.63 2.79
CA ASP A 15 10.21 19.85 2.15
C ASP A 15 9.66 20.12 0.75
N PHE A 16 8.34 20.03 0.61
CA PHE A 16 7.65 20.06 -0.67
C PHE A 16 7.59 21.46 -1.29
N LYS A 17 8.12 21.59 -2.51
CA LYS A 17 8.17 22.86 -3.25
C LYS A 17 7.14 22.97 -4.39
N GLY A 18 6.25 21.99 -4.53
CA GLY A 18 5.25 22.00 -5.60
C GLY A 18 4.21 23.11 -5.47
N THR A 19 3.83 23.66 -6.63
CA THR A 19 2.76 24.64 -6.75
C THR A 19 1.37 24.00 -6.66
N ARG A 20 0.34 24.81 -6.39
CA ARG A 20 -1.06 24.36 -6.38
C ARG A 20 -1.45 23.67 -7.70
N LYS A 21 -1.07 24.25 -8.84
CA LYS A 21 -1.36 23.69 -10.17
C LYS A 21 -0.75 22.31 -10.37
N GLN A 22 0.47 22.10 -9.86
CA GLN A 22 1.14 20.80 -9.92
C GLN A 22 0.44 19.77 -9.02
N ILE A 23 -0.01 20.19 -7.83
CA ILE A 23 -0.78 19.33 -6.93
C ILE A 23 -2.11 18.90 -7.58
N ASP A 24 -2.85 19.86 -8.16
CA ASP A 24 -4.12 19.56 -8.82
C ASP A 24 -3.92 18.58 -10.00
N LYS A 25 -2.83 18.74 -10.77
CA LYS A 25 -2.44 17.79 -11.83
C LYS A 25 -2.12 16.40 -11.26
N MET A 26 -1.36 16.34 -10.18
CA MET A 26 -1.02 15.08 -9.49
C MET A 26 -2.29 14.37 -8.99
N CYS A 27 -3.21 15.10 -8.34
CA CYS A 27 -4.48 14.53 -7.88
C CYS A 27 -5.32 13.96 -9.05
N ALA A 28 -5.39 14.67 -10.18
CA ALA A 28 -6.09 14.21 -11.37
C ALA A 28 -5.44 12.93 -11.95
N GLU A 29 -4.11 12.87 -12.01
CA GLU A 29 -3.37 11.70 -12.48
C GLU A 29 -3.60 10.49 -11.56
N VAL A 30 -3.56 10.68 -10.25
CA VAL A 30 -3.89 9.62 -9.28
C VAL A 30 -5.31 9.10 -9.48
N GLU A 31 -6.29 9.99 -9.69
CA GLU A 31 -7.69 9.60 -9.92
C GLU A 31 -7.85 8.79 -11.21
N VAL A 32 -7.15 9.16 -12.28
CA VAL A 32 -7.15 8.41 -13.55
C VAL A 32 -6.57 7.02 -13.39
N ILE A 33 -5.45 6.87 -12.65
CA ILE A 33 -4.76 5.58 -12.50
C ILE A 33 -5.48 4.66 -11.51
N SER A 34 -5.95 5.21 -10.37
CA SER A 34 -6.49 4.41 -9.27
C SER A 34 -8.01 4.30 -9.24
N GLY A 35 -8.72 5.13 -10.02
CA GLY A 35 -10.18 5.29 -9.92
C GLY A 35 -10.66 5.97 -8.63
N GLN A 36 -9.75 6.48 -7.79
CA GLN A 36 -10.02 7.03 -6.47
C GLN A 36 -9.46 8.45 -6.34
N LYS A 37 -10.18 9.31 -5.62
CA LYS A 37 -9.71 10.68 -5.34
C LYS A 37 -8.58 10.68 -4.32
N ALA A 38 -7.55 11.48 -4.61
CA ALA A 38 -6.55 11.87 -3.63
C ALA A 38 -7.00 13.16 -2.92
N TYR A 39 -6.81 13.18 -1.60
CA TYR A 39 -6.97 14.36 -0.76
C TYR A 39 -5.60 14.86 -0.35
N TRP A 40 -5.49 16.14 0.03
CA TRP A 40 -4.19 16.67 0.42
C TRP A 40 -4.28 17.85 1.37
N PHE A 41 -3.19 18.11 2.08
CA PHE A 41 -2.91 19.33 2.82
C PHE A 41 -1.38 19.55 2.89
N LYS A 42 -0.98 20.70 3.36
CA LYS A 42 0.42 21.05 3.62
C LYS A 42 0.59 21.50 5.05
N MET A 43 1.82 21.34 5.54
CA MET A 43 2.32 22.00 6.74
C MET A 43 2.99 23.29 6.31
N ASP A 44 2.51 24.45 6.76
CA ASP A 44 3.12 25.73 6.43
C ASP A 44 4.34 26.03 7.32
N GLU A 45 5.00 27.16 7.07
CA GLU A 45 6.20 27.56 7.81
C GLU A 45 5.90 27.95 9.27
N ASN A 46 4.66 28.24 9.61
CA ASN A 46 4.21 28.58 10.96
C ASN A 46 3.75 27.35 11.76
N GLY A 47 3.80 26.17 11.17
CA GLY A 47 3.32 24.95 11.79
C GLY A 47 1.79 24.78 11.72
N GLU A 48 1.13 25.42 10.74
CA GLU A 48 -0.30 25.31 10.54
C GLU A 48 -0.63 24.40 9.34
N LEU A 49 -1.76 23.68 9.44
CA LEU A 49 -2.28 22.91 8.31
C LEU A 49 -2.94 23.87 7.30
N ALA A 50 -2.52 23.80 6.05
CA ALA A 50 -2.95 24.71 5.00
C ALA A 50 -3.34 23.97 3.70
N GLY A 51 -4.30 24.54 2.96
CA GLY A 51 -4.74 24.05 1.66
C GLY A 51 -5.60 22.78 1.71
N GLY A 52 -6.10 22.34 0.57
CA GLY A 52 -6.89 21.12 0.40
C GLY A 52 -7.95 20.91 1.47
N ILE A 53 -7.80 19.83 2.24
CA ILE A 53 -8.73 19.43 3.30
C ILE A 53 -8.32 19.96 4.69
N ALA A 54 -7.28 20.79 4.81
CA ALA A 54 -6.75 21.27 6.09
C ALA A 54 -7.84 21.80 7.04
N LYS A 55 -8.84 22.52 6.51
CA LYS A 55 -9.94 23.09 7.31
C LYS A 55 -10.76 22.05 8.09
N PHE A 56 -10.80 20.82 7.62
CA PHE A 56 -11.54 19.72 8.27
C PHE A 56 -10.69 18.98 9.31
N LEU A 57 -9.39 19.27 9.38
CA LEU A 57 -8.44 18.62 10.28
C LEU A 57 -8.01 19.51 11.44
N GLN A 58 -8.45 20.79 11.48
CA GLN A 58 -8.00 21.75 12.50
C GLN A 58 -8.24 21.31 13.93
N GLU A 59 -9.40 20.73 14.22
CA GLU A 59 -9.73 20.21 15.57
C GLU A 59 -8.83 19.03 16.00
N LYS A 60 -8.19 18.34 15.06
CA LYS A 60 -7.31 17.19 15.28
C LYS A 60 -5.87 17.45 14.83
N LYS A 61 -5.52 18.73 14.64
CA LYS A 61 -4.23 19.13 14.10
C LYS A 61 -3.05 18.46 14.81
N ASP A 62 -2.98 18.58 16.11
CA ASP A 62 -1.84 18.06 16.90
C ASP A 62 -1.72 16.53 16.78
N ALA A 63 -2.83 15.82 16.83
CA ALA A 63 -2.86 14.38 16.65
C ALA A 63 -2.42 13.96 15.23
N VAL A 64 -2.78 14.73 14.21
CA VAL A 64 -2.35 14.47 12.81
C VAL A 64 -0.86 14.71 12.66
N ILE A 65 -0.34 15.81 13.24
CA ILE A 65 1.08 16.14 13.21
C ILE A 65 1.90 15.04 13.90
N GLU A 66 1.50 14.62 15.10
CA GLU A 66 2.16 13.58 15.86
C GLU A 66 2.13 12.23 15.13
N ALA A 67 0.95 11.80 14.66
CA ALA A 67 0.77 10.50 14.00
C ALA A 67 1.58 10.36 12.71
N LEU A 68 1.79 11.46 11.97
CA LEU A 68 2.54 11.47 10.71
C LEU A 68 3.97 12.00 10.84
N GLY A 69 4.38 12.48 12.02
CA GLY A 69 5.71 13.04 12.27
C GLY A 69 5.99 14.28 11.42
N LEU A 70 4.98 15.14 11.18
CA LEU A 70 5.05 16.24 10.24
C LEU A 70 6.00 17.35 10.70
N LYS A 71 6.65 17.97 9.73
CA LYS A 71 7.50 19.15 9.87
C LYS A 71 7.02 20.27 8.96
N ASN A 72 7.46 21.49 9.27
CA ASN A 72 7.17 22.65 8.43
C ASN A 72 7.67 22.42 7.00
N GLY A 73 6.82 22.73 6.03
CA GLY A 73 7.09 22.50 4.62
C GLY A 73 6.67 21.16 4.07
N ASP A 74 6.19 20.21 4.91
CA ASP A 74 5.74 18.92 4.44
C ASP A 74 4.41 19.01 3.68
N PHE A 75 4.27 18.18 2.68
CA PHE A 75 3.04 17.93 1.95
C PHE A 75 2.53 16.53 2.27
N VAL A 76 1.24 16.43 2.47
CA VAL A 76 0.58 15.14 2.75
C VAL A 76 -0.51 14.90 1.72
N ALA A 77 -0.43 13.78 1.03
CA ALA A 77 -1.51 13.26 0.21
C ALA A 77 -2.14 12.04 0.87
N LEU A 78 -3.47 11.95 0.79
CA LEU A 78 -4.27 10.94 1.48
C LEU A 78 -5.14 10.17 0.50
N SER A 79 -5.28 8.88 0.76
CA SER A 79 -6.31 8.02 0.18
C SER A 79 -7.30 7.56 1.24
N ALA A 80 -8.54 7.26 0.86
CA ALA A 80 -9.56 6.76 1.78
C ALA A 80 -10.49 5.77 1.09
N GLY A 81 -10.77 4.64 1.74
CA GLY A 81 -11.62 3.59 1.18
C GLY A 81 -11.63 2.34 2.06
N THR A 82 -11.95 1.18 1.47
CA THR A 82 -11.61 -0.11 2.07
C THR A 82 -10.10 -0.22 2.24
N LEU A 83 -9.62 -1.14 3.05
CA LEU A 83 -8.18 -1.31 3.30
C LEU A 83 -7.41 -1.46 1.99
N GLY A 84 -7.82 -2.40 1.12
CA GLY A 84 -7.16 -2.64 -0.17
C GLY A 84 -7.19 -1.43 -1.11
N ALA A 85 -8.35 -0.76 -1.24
CA ALA A 85 -8.48 0.42 -2.08
C ALA A 85 -7.61 1.59 -1.57
N ALA A 86 -7.56 1.81 -0.26
CA ALA A 86 -6.73 2.86 0.33
C ALA A 86 -5.23 2.57 0.15
N GLN A 87 -4.79 1.31 0.31
CA GLN A 87 -3.41 0.89 0.10
C GLN A 87 -3.00 1.03 -1.37
N LYS A 88 -3.82 0.53 -2.30
CA LYS A 88 -3.61 0.60 -3.75
C LYS A 88 -3.45 2.07 -4.21
N THR A 89 -4.36 2.92 -3.78
CA THR A 89 -4.33 4.36 -4.09
C THR A 89 -3.13 5.06 -3.47
N ALA A 90 -2.77 4.77 -2.22
CA ALA A 90 -1.57 5.32 -1.59
C ALA A 90 -0.28 4.92 -2.34
N GLY A 91 -0.21 3.69 -2.85
CA GLY A 91 0.87 3.25 -3.74
C GLY A 91 0.98 4.08 -5.02
N VAL A 92 -0.17 4.38 -5.66
CA VAL A 92 -0.23 5.27 -6.84
C VAL A 92 0.21 6.69 -6.45
N ILE A 93 -0.31 7.26 -5.36
CA ILE A 93 0.10 8.58 -4.86
C ILE A 93 1.62 8.64 -4.67
N ARG A 94 2.21 7.64 -4.01
CA ARG A 94 3.66 7.59 -3.77
C ARG A 94 4.46 7.61 -5.08
N LYS A 95 4.05 6.83 -6.07
CA LYS A 95 4.70 6.80 -7.39
C LYS A 95 4.56 8.13 -8.12
N VAL A 96 3.35 8.69 -8.20
CA VAL A 96 3.09 9.95 -8.90
C VAL A 96 3.82 11.13 -8.23
N VAL A 97 3.82 11.21 -6.90
CA VAL A 97 4.60 12.24 -6.18
C VAL A 97 6.08 12.08 -6.47
N GLY A 98 6.63 10.86 -6.39
CA GLY A 98 8.04 10.60 -6.64
C GLY A 98 8.49 10.97 -8.04
N THR A 99 7.66 10.75 -9.06
CA THR A 99 8.00 11.01 -10.47
C THR A 99 7.68 12.43 -10.94
N SER A 100 6.68 13.10 -10.34
CA SER A 100 6.21 14.42 -10.78
C SER A 100 6.91 15.58 -10.10
N PHE A 101 7.61 15.34 -9.00
CA PHE A 101 8.29 16.38 -8.23
C PHE A 101 9.77 16.05 -8.05
N ASP A 102 10.62 17.05 -8.19
CA ASP A 102 12.06 16.89 -8.02
C ASP A 102 12.44 16.59 -6.57
N GLY A 103 13.52 15.84 -6.39
CA GLY A 103 14.12 15.57 -5.08
C GLY A 103 13.64 14.30 -4.37
N TYR A 104 12.57 13.64 -4.85
CA TYR A 104 12.05 12.43 -4.21
C TYR A 104 12.56 11.13 -4.81
N MET A 105 13.08 11.16 -6.04
CA MET A 105 13.72 10.00 -6.67
C MET A 105 15.23 10.21 -6.72
N LYS A 106 15.97 9.24 -6.21
CA LYS A 106 17.41 9.16 -6.44
C LYS A 106 17.66 8.80 -7.91
N LYS A 107 18.60 9.50 -8.54
CA LYS A 107 19.04 9.23 -9.92
C LYS A 107 20.29 8.34 -9.87
N GLU A 108 20.46 7.50 -10.89
CA GLU A 108 21.65 6.62 -11.05
C GLU A 108 21.94 5.75 -9.81
N CYS A 109 20.88 5.23 -9.21
CA CYS A 109 20.95 4.42 -8.00
C CYS A 109 20.09 3.17 -8.18
N TYR A 110 20.60 2.01 -7.73
CA TYR A 110 19.86 0.75 -7.70
C TYR A 110 19.64 0.35 -6.24
N GLU A 111 18.40 0.44 -5.79
CA GLU A 111 17.98 0.05 -4.45
C GLU A 111 17.18 -1.25 -4.53
N PHE A 112 17.65 -2.28 -3.84
CA PHE A 112 17.04 -3.60 -3.84
C PHE A 112 16.30 -3.86 -2.55
N CYS A 113 15.19 -4.60 -2.66
CA CYS A 113 14.51 -5.17 -1.49
C CYS A 113 13.92 -6.54 -1.84
N TRP A 114 13.75 -7.35 -0.81
CA TRP A 114 12.95 -8.57 -0.89
C TRP A 114 11.55 -8.27 -0.37
N VAL A 115 10.55 -8.70 -1.12
CA VAL A 115 9.17 -8.83 -0.64
C VAL A 115 9.00 -10.29 -0.27
N VAL A 116 8.57 -10.56 0.95
CA VAL A 116 8.47 -11.92 1.50
C VAL A 116 7.13 -12.08 2.22
N ASP A 117 6.84 -13.28 2.68
CA ASP A 117 5.65 -13.59 3.48
C ASP A 117 4.34 -13.21 2.78
N PHE A 118 4.21 -13.68 1.53
CA PHE A 118 2.99 -13.52 0.77
C PHE A 118 1.84 -14.29 1.44
N PRO A 119 0.60 -13.75 1.44
CA PRO A 119 -0.57 -14.53 1.78
C PRO A 119 -0.67 -15.78 0.90
N MET A 120 -1.01 -16.92 1.48
CA MET A 120 -1.26 -18.14 0.72
C MET A 120 -2.61 -18.06 -0.01
N TYR A 121 -3.61 -17.49 0.66
CA TYR A 121 -4.98 -17.39 0.19
C TYR A 121 -5.50 -15.95 0.27
N GLU A 122 -6.52 -15.66 -0.53
CA GLU A 122 -7.28 -14.42 -0.50
C GLU A 122 -8.76 -14.69 -0.82
N ILE A 123 -9.61 -13.71 -0.58
CA ILE A 123 -10.98 -13.76 -1.09
C ILE A 123 -10.98 -13.12 -2.47
N GLY A 124 -11.36 -13.89 -3.47
CA GLY A 124 -11.46 -13.43 -4.85
C GLY A 124 -12.37 -12.21 -4.98
N GLU A 125 -11.90 -11.17 -5.66
CA GLU A 125 -12.69 -9.93 -5.82
C GLU A 125 -14.01 -10.18 -6.62
N GLU A 126 -14.01 -11.14 -7.54
CA GLU A 126 -15.17 -11.46 -8.39
C GLU A 126 -15.96 -12.65 -7.84
N SER A 127 -15.28 -13.70 -7.39
CA SER A 127 -15.91 -14.93 -6.90
C SER A 127 -16.52 -14.76 -5.50
N GLY A 128 -15.87 -13.94 -4.65
CA GLY A 128 -16.18 -13.85 -3.23
C GLY A 128 -15.82 -15.11 -2.44
N GLU A 129 -15.14 -16.07 -3.06
CA GLU A 129 -14.71 -17.34 -2.48
C GLU A 129 -13.24 -17.31 -2.12
N LEU A 130 -12.80 -18.27 -1.29
CA LEU A 130 -11.40 -18.46 -0.96
C LEU A 130 -10.65 -19.00 -2.18
N GLU A 131 -9.55 -18.32 -2.56
CA GLU A 131 -8.70 -18.75 -3.66
C GLU A 131 -7.22 -18.55 -3.33
N PHE A 132 -6.31 -19.16 -4.10
CA PHE A 132 -4.89 -18.92 -3.94
C PHE A 132 -4.53 -17.47 -4.36
N CYS A 133 -3.79 -16.77 -3.49
CA CYS A 133 -3.40 -15.38 -3.76
C CYS A 133 -2.47 -15.25 -4.97
N HIS A 134 -1.46 -16.13 -5.09
CA HIS A 134 -0.47 -16.09 -6.17
C HIS A 134 -0.15 -17.48 -6.71
N ASN A 135 0.84 -18.16 -6.13
CA ASN A 135 1.34 -19.45 -6.62
C ASN A 135 0.85 -20.59 -5.74
N PRO A 136 -0.08 -21.44 -6.22
CA PRO A 136 -0.66 -22.55 -5.44
C PRO A 136 0.37 -23.62 -5.07
N PHE A 137 1.51 -23.67 -5.78
CA PHE A 137 2.55 -24.67 -5.55
C PHE A 137 3.62 -24.22 -4.56
N SER A 138 3.38 -23.14 -3.84
CA SER A 138 4.25 -22.67 -2.77
C SER A 138 4.01 -23.44 -1.49
N MET A 139 5.06 -23.61 -0.69
CA MET A 139 4.96 -24.24 0.63
C MET A 139 4.29 -23.24 1.60
N PRO A 140 3.17 -23.62 2.24
CA PRO A 140 2.59 -22.82 3.32
C PRO A 140 3.53 -22.82 4.53
N GLN A 141 3.63 -21.66 5.19
CA GLN A 141 4.32 -21.56 6.47
C GLN A 141 3.50 -22.31 7.54
N GLY A 142 4.18 -23.10 8.36
CA GLY A 142 3.54 -23.96 9.33
C GLY A 142 3.01 -25.30 8.79
N GLY A 143 3.09 -25.54 7.46
CA GLY A 143 2.76 -26.85 6.84
C GLY A 143 1.33 -27.32 7.10
N VAL A 144 1.16 -28.63 7.36
CA VAL A 144 -0.15 -29.27 7.62
C VAL A 144 -0.84 -28.62 8.82
N GLU A 145 -0.11 -28.34 9.90
CA GLU A 145 -0.70 -27.80 11.13
C GLU A 145 -1.38 -26.43 10.88
N ALA A 146 -0.75 -25.58 10.07
CA ALA A 146 -1.34 -24.30 9.70
C ALA A 146 -2.62 -24.49 8.87
N LEU A 147 -2.59 -25.38 7.87
CA LEU A 147 -3.74 -25.68 7.01
C LEU A 147 -4.93 -26.28 7.79
N GLU A 148 -4.68 -26.96 8.91
CA GLU A 148 -5.73 -27.57 9.73
C GLU A 148 -6.31 -26.67 10.81
N ASN A 149 -5.50 -25.73 11.33
CA ASN A 149 -5.83 -25.07 12.60
C ASN A 149 -5.84 -23.54 12.51
N GLN A 150 -5.36 -22.93 11.41
CA GLN A 150 -5.36 -21.47 11.24
C GLN A 150 -6.48 -21.02 10.32
N ASP A 151 -6.84 -19.74 10.41
CA ASP A 151 -7.68 -19.10 9.41
C ASP A 151 -6.90 -19.09 8.08
N PRO A 152 -7.44 -19.60 6.97
CA PRO A 152 -6.76 -19.60 5.69
C PRO A 152 -6.23 -18.23 5.26
N LEU A 153 -6.92 -17.14 5.60
CA LEU A 153 -6.51 -15.77 5.27
C LEU A 153 -5.30 -15.27 6.09
N GLU A 154 -4.93 -15.98 7.15
CA GLU A 154 -3.74 -15.68 7.97
C GLU A 154 -2.53 -16.55 7.61
N ILE A 155 -2.73 -17.58 6.76
CA ILE A 155 -1.64 -18.48 6.33
C ILE A 155 -0.76 -17.75 5.32
N LEU A 156 0.55 -17.69 5.60
CA LEU A 156 1.54 -17.15 4.70
C LEU A 156 2.20 -18.26 3.89
N ALA A 157 2.69 -17.93 2.72
CA ALA A 157 3.48 -18.81 1.86
C ALA A 157 4.95 -18.41 1.86
N TYR A 158 5.85 -19.38 1.69
CA TYR A 158 7.27 -19.12 1.43
C TYR A 158 7.46 -18.67 -0.03
N GLN A 159 6.92 -17.50 -0.34
CA GLN A 159 7.11 -16.81 -1.62
C GLN A 159 7.96 -15.57 -1.40
N TYR A 160 8.67 -15.16 -2.43
CA TYR A 160 9.56 -14.00 -2.37
C TYR A 160 9.76 -13.39 -3.75
N ASP A 161 9.83 -12.05 -3.78
CA ASP A 161 10.17 -11.28 -4.97
C ASP A 161 11.41 -10.44 -4.70
N LEU A 162 12.35 -10.43 -5.66
CA LEU A 162 13.43 -9.48 -5.68
C LEU A 162 12.99 -8.24 -6.46
N VAL A 163 12.97 -7.11 -5.79
CA VAL A 163 12.53 -5.83 -6.36
C VAL A 163 13.69 -4.86 -6.42
N CYS A 164 13.84 -4.15 -7.55
CA CYS A 164 14.78 -3.05 -7.71
C CYS A 164 14.05 -1.79 -8.15
N ASN A 165 14.19 -0.71 -7.40
CA ASN A 165 13.55 0.57 -7.69
C ASN A 165 12.03 0.47 -7.93
N GLY A 166 11.37 -0.45 -7.23
CA GLY A 166 9.93 -0.69 -7.36
C GLY A 166 9.52 -1.54 -8.58
N ILE A 167 10.49 -2.16 -9.27
CA ILE A 167 10.26 -3.11 -10.36
C ILE A 167 10.66 -4.50 -9.88
N GLU A 168 9.74 -5.46 -10.00
CA GLU A 168 10.03 -6.86 -9.75
C GLU A 168 11.00 -7.37 -10.81
N LEU A 169 12.17 -7.84 -10.38
CA LEU A 169 13.18 -8.43 -11.25
C LEU A 169 13.06 -9.95 -11.34
N SER A 170 12.64 -10.58 -10.25
CA SER A 170 12.53 -12.03 -10.14
C SER A 170 11.57 -12.38 -9.03
N SER A 171 10.81 -13.44 -9.21
CA SER A 171 9.96 -14.06 -8.20
C SER A 171 10.35 -15.51 -7.96
N GLY A 172 10.00 -16.03 -6.79
CA GLY A 172 10.29 -17.40 -6.44
C GLY A 172 9.48 -17.88 -5.25
N ALA A 173 9.60 -19.19 -4.98
CA ALA A 173 8.99 -19.81 -3.83
C ALA A 173 9.77 -21.04 -3.40
N VAL A 174 9.69 -21.40 -2.12
CA VAL A 174 9.95 -22.75 -1.69
C VAL A 174 8.79 -23.59 -2.18
N ARG A 175 9.06 -24.52 -3.09
CA ARG A 175 8.02 -25.38 -3.68
C ARG A 175 7.49 -26.38 -2.68
N ASN A 176 6.17 -26.52 -2.66
CA ASN A 176 5.53 -27.57 -1.91
C ASN A 176 5.83 -28.93 -2.60
N HIS A 177 6.65 -29.72 -1.95
CA HIS A 177 7.10 -31.04 -2.42
C HIS A 177 6.46 -32.19 -1.63
N ASP A 178 5.61 -31.85 -0.66
CA ASP A 178 4.88 -32.82 0.15
C ASP A 178 3.48 -33.03 -0.43
N PRO A 179 3.14 -34.25 -0.88
CA PRO A 179 1.83 -34.54 -1.47
C PRO A 179 0.67 -34.33 -0.50
N GLU A 180 0.86 -34.60 0.79
CA GLU A 180 -0.19 -34.45 1.80
C GLU A 180 -0.53 -32.95 2.01
N ILE A 181 0.50 -32.13 2.16
CA ILE A 181 0.35 -30.66 2.25
C ILE A 181 -0.29 -30.11 0.97
N MET A 182 0.11 -30.62 -0.20
CA MET A 182 -0.44 -30.15 -1.47
C MET A 182 -1.93 -30.45 -1.59
N VAL A 183 -2.35 -31.68 -1.33
CA VAL A 183 -3.76 -32.07 -1.38
C VAL A 183 -4.58 -31.22 -0.41
N LYS A 184 -4.11 -31.07 0.83
CA LYS A 184 -4.79 -30.30 1.86
C LYS A 184 -4.91 -28.82 1.50
N ALA A 185 -3.85 -28.23 0.91
CA ALA A 185 -3.88 -26.85 0.46
C ALA A 185 -4.95 -26.61 -0.64
N PHE A 186 -5.12 -27.56 -1.55
CA PHE A 186 -6.15 -27.47 -2.59
C PHE A 186 -7.56 -27.77 -2.07
N GLU A 187 -7.72 -28.64 -1.08
CA GLU A 187 -9.03 -28.92 -0.46
C GLU A 187 -9.67 -27.69 0.19
N LEU A 188 -8.87 -26.73 0.63
CA LEU A 188 -9.37 -25.48 1.23
C LEU A 188 -10.05 -24.54 0.22
N VAL A 189 -9.70 -24.66 -1.04
CA VAL A 189 -10.26 -23.80 -2.12
C VAL A 189 -11.27 -24.52 -3.01
N GLY A 190 -11.54 -25.81 -2.79
CA GLY A 190 -12.53 -26.64 -3.48
C GLY A 190 -11.92 -27.50 -4.58
#